data_9e5d1ecce2d4991308dbdca18cd62822
#
_entry.id   9e5d1ecce2d4991308dbdca18cd62822
#
_cell.length_a   1.000
_cell.length_b   1.000
_cell.length_c   1.000
_cell.angle_alpha   90.00
_cell.angle_beta   90.00
_cell.angle_gamma   90.00
#
_symmetry.space_group_name_H-M   'P 1'
#
loop_
_entity.id
_entity.type
_entity.pdbx_description
1 polymer ?
#
loop_
_entity_poly.entity_id
_entity_poly.type
_entity_poly.pdbx_seq_one_letter_code
_entity_poly.pdbx_strand_id
1 'polypeptide(L)'
;MEKYLENKVAVVTGSGQGIGRAIALALGAQGASVVTNNRKPGYNVDSQLDAEKMAKLTPEQRQWVEDEFRRYGGNAETTAEAIRAAGGTAVACFADISDYEQAGKLIQTAVDNFGTVDIVVNVAGAFGFSPFEKMTPEMFEKVTAVKPKGYFNVCRHAVPYMLEKGFGRIINCTSRAWLGDIIRHAEYCTANAGVVGLTRALAIEYRGSGITANAFDPFARTRASVDLTMYDRTVAVEDRALPGSGGAPSMAGTPLPEDLAPFICYLCTEKAGKVTGSVFNLAGNSVGLYSDPVVTRKVTKYGGDRWTVEDFMNGADMSLFRDYHSIVEQYR
;
A
#
# COMPACT_ATOMS: atom_id res chain seq x y z
N MET A 1 11.73 24.86 -12.48
CA MET A 1 10.56 24.03 -12.80
C MET A 1 9.37 24.53 -12.01
N GLU A 2 8.19 24.52 -12.61
CA GLU A 2 6.94 24.87 -11.93
C GLU A 2 6.68 23.90 -10.78
N LYS A 3 6.27 24.41 -9.62
CA LYS A 3 5.94 23.63 -8.44
C LYS A 3 4.42 23.57 -8.28
N TYR A 4 3.87 22.36 -8.30
CA TYR A 4 2.41 22.14 -8.34
C TYR A 4 1.76 21.98 -6.97
N LEU A 5 2.55 21.89 -5.89
CA LEU A 5 2.07 21.63 -4.52
C LEU A 5 2.53 22.69 -3.52
N GLU A 6 2.85 23.92 -4.01
CA GLU A 6 3.15 25.04 -3.11
C GLU A 6 1.97 25.30 -2.16
N ASN A 7 2.29 25.62 -0.91
CA ASN A 7 1.32 25.85 0.18
C ASN A 7 0.45 24.64 0.53
N LYS A 8 0.81 23.43 0.11
CA LYS A 8 0.19 22.17 0.55
C LYS A 8 1.04 21.51 1.63
N VAL A 9 0.37 20.88 2.58
CA VAL A 9 0.99 20.11 3.67
C VAL A 9 0.71 18.64 3.49
N ALA A 10 1.77 17.84 3.40
CA ALA A 10 1.69 16.40 3.14
C ALA A 10 2.23 15.59 4.31
N VAL A 11 1.50 14.57 4.72
CA VAL A 11 1.94 13.52 5.65
C VAL A 11 2.15 12.23 4.87
N VAL A 12 3.35 11.64 4.96
CA VAL A 12 3.69 10.39 4.27
C VAL A 12 4.10 9.33 5.29
N THR A 13 3.25 8.30 5.46
CA THR A 13 3.56 7.20 6.37
C THR A 13 4.55 6.22 5.75
N GLY A 14 5.44 5.62 6.56
CA GLY A 14 6.45 4.68 6.05
C GLY A 14 7.47 5.34 5.10
N SER A 15 7.73 6.62 5.25
CA SER A 15 8.53 7.42 4.32
C SER A 15 10.04 7.44 4.60
N GLY A 16 10.53 6.62 5.51
CA GLY A 16 11.97 6.53 5.75
C GLY A 16 12.75 5.76 4.69
N GLN A 17 12.07 4.98 3.85
CA GLN A 17 12.72 4.14 2.84
C GLN A 17 11.77 3.81 1.68
N GLY A 18 12.33 3.27 0.59
CA GLY A 18 11.57 2.71 -0.54
C GLY A 18 10.56 3.68 -1.15
N ILE A 19 9.36 3.18 -1.45
CA ILE A 19 8.29 3.93 -2.12
C ILE A 19 7.88 5.17 -1.32
N GLY A 20 7.72 5.04 0.01
CA GLY A 20 7.32 6.17 0.85
C GLY A 20 8.36 7.29 0.84
N ARG A 21 9.67 6.95 0.87
CA ARG A 21 10.76 7.91 0.76
C ARG A 21 10.73 8.63 -0.60
N ALA A 22 10.62 7.88 -1.69
CA ALA A 22 10.58 8.46 -3.03
C ALA A 22 9.42 9.43 -3.21
N ILE A 23 8.22 9.06 -2.72
CA ILE A 23 7.04 9.94 -2.75
C ILE A 23 7.27 11.20 -1.90
N ALA A 24 7.80 11.07 -0.67
CA ALA A 24 8.06 12.20 0.21
C ALA A 24 9.05 13.21 -0.42
N LEU A 25 10.13 12.70 -1.02
CA LEU A 25 11.11 13.52 -1.75
C LEU A 25 10.46 14.25 -2.93
N ALA A 26 9.63 13.55 -3.70
CA ALA A 26 8.95 14.13 -4.86
C ALA A 26 7.93 15.19 -4.47
N LEU A 27 7.14 14.98 -3.42
CA LEU A 27 6.21 15.98 -2.87
C LEU A 27 6.95 17.25 -2.40
N GLY A 28 8.07 17.08 -1.68
CA GLY A 28 8.93 18.18 -1.27
C GLY A 28 9.51 18.94 -2.47
N ALA A 29 9.96 18.25 -3.50
CA ALA A 29 10.45 18.85 -4.74
C ALA A 29 9.36 19.65 -5.49
N GLN A 30 8.08 19.24 -5.35
CA GLN A 30 6.92 19.94 -5.89
C GLN A 30 6.43 21.09 -5.00
N GLY A 31 7.13 21.41 -3.89
CA GLY A 31 6.85 22.57 -3.04
C GLY A 31 5.96 22.27 -1.82
N ALA A 32 5.57 21.04 -1.59
CA ALA A 32 4.83 20.69 -0.38
C ALA A 32 5.72 20.77 0.87
N SER A 33 5.13 21.19 2.01
CA SER A 33 5.71 20.98 3.34
C SER A 33 5.40 19.53 3.77
N VAL A 34 6.43 18.75 4.10
CA VAL A 34 6.28 17.28 4.28
C VAL A 34 6.55 16.86 5.70
N VAL A 35 5.62 16.10 6.30
CA VAL A 35 5.89 15.32 7.49
C VAL A 35 6.23 13.89 7.07
N THR A 36 7.46 13.49 7.34
CA THR A 36 7.94 12.12 7.12
C THR A 36 7.70 11.26 8.35
N ASN A 37 7.41 9.96 8.17
CA ASN A 37 7.08 9.08 9.28
C ASN A 37 7.72 7.70 9.17
N ASN A 38 8.18 7.22 10.32
CA ASN A 38 8.41 5.79 10.63
C ASN A 38 7.91 5.48 12.03
N ARG A 39 7.75 4.19 12.34
CA ARG A 39 7.28 3.71 13.63
C ARG A 39 8.19 4.13 14.79
N LYS A 40 9.51 4.06 14.61
CA LYS A 40 10.53 4.35 15.64
C LYS A 40 11.80 4.92 15.00
N PRO A 41 12.62 5.65 15.79
CA PRO A 41 13.96 6.06 15.37
C PRO A 41 14.86 4.88 15.04
N GLY A 42 15.95 5.16 14.32
CA GLY A 42 16.96 4.17 13.95
C GLY A 42 16.67 3.49 12.62
N TYR A 43 17.48 2.48 12.34
CA TYR A 43 17.38 1.70 11.11
C TYR A 43 16.21 0.72 11.23
N ASN A 44 15.12 0.98 10.53
CA ASN A 44 13.93 0.15 10.60
C ASN A 44 13.96 -0.92 9.52
N VAL A 45 14.58 -2.05 9.81
CA VAL A 45 14.54 -3.23 8.94
C VAL A 45 13.56 -4.24 9.53
N ASP A 46 12.28 -4.12 9.20
CA ASP A 46 11.34 -5.22 9.36
C ASP A 46 11.50 -6.14 8.13
N SER A 47 12.45 -7.04 8.18
CA SER A 47 12.68 -8.07 7.18
C SER A 47 12.10 -9.41 7.64
N GLN A 48 11.70 -10.23 6.69
CA GLN A 48 11.42 -11.65 6.93
C GLN A 48 12.70 -12.48 7.11
N LEU A 49 13.87 -11.87 6.84
CA LEU A 49 15.20 -12.47 7.02
C LEU A 49 15.69 -12.23 8.45
N ASP A 50 15.18 -13.02 9.39
CA ASP A 50 15.69 -13.09 10.78
C ASP A 50 17.06 -13.76 10.82
N ALA A 51 17.68 -13.82 12.01
CA ALA A 51 19.00 -14.39 12.19
C ALA A 51 19.08 -15.87 11.76
N GLU A 52 18.03 -16.66 11.98
CA GLU A 52 17.99 -18.07 11.59
C GLU A 52 17.98 -18.22 10.07
N LYS A 53 17.17 -17.43 9.37
CA LYS A 53 17.13 -17.42 7.91
C LYS A 53 18.41 -16.88 7.30
N MET A 54 18.98 -15.81 7.87
CA MET A 54 20.29 -15.29 7.43
C MET A 54 21.39 -16.33 7.58
N ALA A 55 21.35 -17.20 8.58
CA ALA A 55 22.33 -18.28 8.76
C ALA A 55 22.27 -19.37 7.67
N LYS A 56 21.12 -19.52 6.99
CA LYS A 56 20.94 -20.46 5.87
C LYS A 56 21.52 -19.96 4.54
N LEU A 57 21.90 -18.68 4.46
CA LEU A 57 22.45 -18.08 3.26
C LEU A 57 23.96 -18.31 3.14
N THR A 58 24.47 -18.40 1.90
CA THR A 58 25.92 -18.39 1.68
C THR A 58 26.52 -17.05 2.10
N PRO A 59 27.88 -16.98 2.34
CA PRO A 59 28.52 -15.71 2.65
C PRO A 59 28.25 -14.61 1.62
N GLU A 60 28.26 -14.94 0.32
CA GLU A 60 28.02 -14.01 -0.78
C GLU A 60 26.57 -13.51 -0.79
N GLN A 61 25.59 -14.41 -0.54
CA GLN A 61 24.17 -14.05 -0.43
C GLN A 61 23.92 -13.15 0.77
N ARG A 62 24.54 -13.44 1.89
CA ARG A 62 24.44 -12.64 3.12
C ARG A 62 24.99 -11.24 2.91
N GLN A 63 26.17 -11.14 2.31
CA GLN A 63 26.78 -9.86 1.96
C GLN A 63 25.89 -9.05 1.01
N TRP A 64 25.33 -9.70 -0.02
CA TRP A 64 24.38 -9.05 -0.94
C TRP A 64 23.12 -8.52 -0.21
N VAL A 65 22.53 -9.30 0.70
CA VAL A 65 21.38 -8.87 1.51
C VAL A 65 21.75 -7.65 2.37
N GLU A 66 22.88 -7.67 3.02
CA GLU A 66 23.37 -6.56 3.85
C GLU A 66 23.61 -5.29 3.03
N ASP A 67 24.18 -5.42 1.83
CA ASP A 67 24.41 -4.29 0.93
C ASP A 67 23.10 -3.68 0.41
N GLU A 68 22.13 -4.53 0.04
CA GLU A 68 20.79 -4.06 -0.37
C GLU A 68 20.04 -3.43 0.81
N PHE A 69 20.11 -3.99 2.00
CA PHE A 69 19.51 -3.37 3.19
C PHE A 69 20.14 -2.01 3.50
N ARG A 70 21.44 -1.87 3.32
CA ARG A 70 22.16 -0.59 3.47
C ARG A 70 21.75 0.41 2.41
N ARG A 71 21.57 -0.05 1.17
CA ARG A 71 21.11 0.76 0.03
C ARG A 71 19.70 1.31 0.21
N TYR A 72 18.78 0.48 0.73
CA TYR A 72 17.38 0.87 0.95
C TYR A 72 17.10 1.36 2.37
N GLY A 73 18.11 1.45 3.20
CA GLY A 73 17.98 1.88 4.57
C GLY A 73 17.74 3.37 4.72
N GLY A 74 17.12 3.70 5.84
CA GLY A 74 16.82 5.08 6.22
C GLY A 74 15.73 5.13 7.26
N ASN A 75 15.39 6.33 7.67
CA ASN A 75 14.29 6.62 8.58
C ASN A 75 13.63 7.95 8.23
N ALA A 76 12.60 8.33 8.98
CA ALA A 76 11.88 9.57 8.76
C ALA A 76 12.82 10.79 8.77
N GLU A 77 13.76 10.85 9.71
CA GLU A 77 14.69 12.00 9.80
C GLU A 77 15.61 12.10 8.59
N THR A 78 16.23 10.98 8.16
CA THR A 78 17.13 11.02 6.98
C THR A 78 16.40 11.43 5.70
N THR A 79 15.09 11.15 5.62
CA THR A 79 14.26 11.61 4.50
C THR A 79 13.92 13.09 4.61
N ALA A 80 13.56 13.58 5.80
CA ALA A 80 13.32 14.99 6.06
C ALA A 80 14.57 15.83 5.80
N GLU A 81 15.75 15.36 6.25
CA GLU A 81 17.05 15.99 5.95
C GLU A 81 17.31 16.09 4.46
N ALA A 82 17.05 15.02 3.70
CA ALA A 82 17.23 15.03 2.25
C ALA A 82 16.30 16.04 1.55
N ILE A 83 15.05 16.18 2.01
CA ILE A 83 14.12 17.20 1.50
C ILE A 83 14.64 18.60 1.80
N ARG A 84 15.09 18.87 3.03
CA ARG A 84 15.65 20.17 3.44
C ARG A 84 16.94 20.50 2.69
N ALA A 85 17.83 19.52 2.51
CA ALA A 85 19.06 19.70 1.74
C ALA A 85 18.80 20.04 0.26
N ALA A 86 17.67 19.58 -0.29
CA ALA A 86 17.21 19.93 -1.64
C ALA A 86 16.45 21.28 -1.70
N GLY A 87 16.38 22.04 -0.59
CA GLY A 87 15.71 23.34 -0.51
C GLY A 87 14.18 23.25 -0.27
N GLY A 88 13.67 22.08 0.08
CA GLY A 88 12.28 21.88 0.48
C GLY A 88 12.06 22.07 1.98
N THR A 89 10.83 21.88 2.43
CA THR A 89 10.43 22.00 3.84
C THR A 89 9.95 20.64 4.35
N ALA A 90 10.56 20.14 5.43
CA ALA A 90 10.14 18.87 6.02
C ALA A 90 10.51 18.76 7.50
N VAL A 91 9.70 17.99 8.24
CA VAL A 91 9.95 17.53 9.60
C VAL A 91 9.69 16.03 9.71
N ALA A 92 10.39 15.37 10.62
CA ALA A 92 10.20 13.96 10.89
C ALA A 92 9.28 13.73 12.09
N CYS A 93 8.47 12.70 12.03
CA CYS A 93 7.67 12.21 13.15
C CYS A 93 7.80 10.69 13.29
N PHE A 94 8.18 10.23 14.48
CA PHE A 94 8.23 8.82 14.82
C PHE A 94 6.95 8.44 15.56
N ALA A 95 6.09 7.67 14.90
CA ALA A 95 4.79 7.25 15.42
C ALA A 95 4.37 5.93 14.77
N ASP A 96 3.83 5.01 15.56
CA ASP A 96 3.23 3.77 15.07
C ASP A 96 1.78 4.05 14.67
N ILE A 97 1.48 4.00 13.39
CA ILE A 97 0.13 4.28 12.88
C ILE A 97 -0.90 3.21 13.24
N SER A 98 -0.49 2.02 13.67
CA SER A 98 -1.40 0.99 14.18
C SER A 98 -2.04 1.37 15.52
N ASP A 99 -1.41 2.29 16.25
CA ASP A 99 -1.90 2.92 17.45
C ASP A 99 -2.63 4.23 17.11
N TYR A 100 -3.87 4.38 17.60
CA TYR A 100 -4.74 5.51 17.25
C TYR A 100 -4.18 6.85 17.73
N GLU A 101 -3.69 6.90 18.96
CA GLU A 101 -3.18 8.13 19.58
C GLU A 101 -1.85 8.56 18.90
N GLN A 102 -0.99 7.61 18.57
CA GLN A 102 0.25 7.93 17.85
C GLN A 102 -0.03 8.38 16.41
N ALA A 103 -1.04 7.83 15.74
CA ALA A 103 -1.50 8.34 14.45
C ALA A 103 -2.03 9.78 14.57
N GLY A 104 -2.73 10.10 15.67
CA GLY A 104 -3.14 11.46 16.00
C GLY A 104 -1.95 12.40 16.19
N LYS A 105 -0.91 11.95 16.94
CA LYS A 105 0.33 12.71 17.10
C LYS A 105 1.04 13.00 15.77
N LEU A 106 1.02 12.05 14.84
CA LEU A 106 1.58 12.25 13.50
C LEU A 106 0.88 13.40 12.77
N ILE A 107 -0.45 13.43 12.78
CA ILE A 107 -1.23 14.51 12.17
C ILE A 107 -1.02 15.82 12.92
N GLN A 108 -1.01 15.80 14.26
CA GLN A 108 -0.74 16.99 15.08
C GLN A 108 0.63 17.59 14.77
N THR A 109 1.65 16.76 14.47
CA THR A 109 2.97 17.25 14.05
C THR A 109 2.88 18.11 12.78
N ALA A 110 2.01 17.75 11.83
CA ALA A 110 1.80 18.56 10.63
C ALA A 110 1.09 19.90 10.97
N VAL A 111 0.08 19.84 11.83
CA VAL A 111 -0.66 21.03 12.28
C VAL A 111 0.24 21.99 13.05
N ASP A 112 1.03 21.49 14.01
CA ASP A 112 1.92 22.32 14.83
C ASP A 112 3.02 23.01 14.03
N ASN A 113 3.53 22.36 12.98
CA ASN A 113 4.62 22.92 12.18
C ASN A 113 4.14 23.71 10.96
N PHE A 114 2.98 23.37 10.39
CA PHE A 114 2.53 23.87 9.09
C PHE A 114 1.08 24.36 9.08
N GLY A 115 0.37 24.28 10.19
CA GLY A 115 -0.97 24.82 10.40
C GLY A 115 -2.13 23.94 9.90
N THR A 116 -1.88 22.91 9.10
CA THR A 116 -2.94 22.08 8.49
C THR A 116 -2.41 20.73 7.99
N VAL A 117 -3.31 19.91 7.41
CA VAL A 117 -3.00 18.74 6.58
C VAL A 117 -3.86 18.76 5.32
N ASP A 118 -3.23 18.78 4.16
CA ASP A 118 -3.88 18.77 2.84
C ASP A 118 -3.81 17.40 2.17
N ILE A 119 -2.70 16.68 2.38
CA ILE A 119 -2.36 15.45 1.67
C ILE A 119 -1.95 14.38 2.70
N VAL A 120 -2.53 13.20 2.57
CA VAL A 120 -2.09 12.00 3.29
C VAL A 120 -1.73 10.93 2.27
N VAL A 121 -0.49 10.46 2.32
CA VAL A 121 -0.03 9.31 1.54
C VAL A 121 0.34 8.18 2.49
N ASN A 122 -0.52 7.17 2.57
CA ASN A 122 -0.31 6.00 3.40
C ASN A 122 0.48 4.94 2.63
N VAL A 123 1.73 4.69 3.04
CA VAL A 123 2.63 3.71 2.43
C VAL A 123 3.11 2.66 3.45
N ALA A 124 3.07 2.97 4.74
CA ALA A 124 3.49 2.04 5.78
C ALA A 124 2.81 0.67 5.62
N GLY A 125 3.56 -0.39 5.77
CA GLY A 125 3.04 -1.75 5.62
C GLY A 125 3.93 -2.79 6.28
N ALA A 126 3.36 -3.94 6.52
CA ALA A 126 4.03 -5.15 6.95
C ALA A 126 3.51 -6.32 6.08
N PHE A 127 4.26 -7.38 6.01
CA PHE A 127 3.86 -8.62 5.36
C PHE A 127 4.57 -9.81 6.02
N GLY A 128 4.08 -11.02 5.75
CA GLY A 128 4.66 -12.27 6.18
C GLY A 128 4.49 -13.34 5.11
N PHE A 129 4.99 -14.53 5.39
CA PHE A 129 4.81 -15.71 4.56
C PHE A 129 4.41 -16.86 5.49
N SER A 130 3.20 -17.37 5.35
CA SER A 130 2.73 -18.54 6.07
C SER A 130 1.60 -19.22 5.30
N PRO A 131 1.61 -20.55 5.16
CA PRO A 131 0.43 -21.29 4.76
C PRO A 131 -0.74 -20.94 5.69
N PHE A 132 -1.95 -20.89 5.14
CA PHE A 132 -3.12 -20.44 5.90
C PHE A 132 -3.35 -21.30 7.17
N GLU A 133 -3.16 -22.61 7.08
CA GLU A 133 -3.31 -23.55 8.19
C GLU A 133 -2.23 -23.42 9.29
N LYS A 134 -1.13 -22.70 9.01
CA LYS A 134 -0.05 -22.39 9.96
C LYS A 134 -0.06 -20.94 10.43
N MET A 135 -0.92 -20.11 9.86
CA MET A 135 -0.99 -18.70 10.20
C MET A 135 -1.59 -18.50 11.61
N THR A 136 -0.86 -17.77 12.46
CA THR A 136 -1.36 -17.46 13.81
C THR A 136 -2.18 -16.17 13.81
N PRO A 137 -3.08 -15.97 14.81
CA PRO A 137 -3.79 -14.71 14.98
C PRO A 137 -2.85 -13.51 15.04
N GLU A 138 -1.71 -13.64 15.73
CA GLU A 138 -0.73 -12.57 15.91
C GLU A 138 -0.07 -12.18 14.57
N MET A 139 0.20 -13.17 13.69
CA MET A 139 0.72 -12.90 12.33
C MET A 139 -0.31 -12.12 11.52
N PHE A 140 -1.57 -12.52 11.58
CA PHE A 140 -2.67 -11.85 10.89
C PHE A 140 -2.87 -10.42 11.42
N GLU A 141 -2.93 -10.25 12.74
CA GLU A 141 -3.12 -8.96 13.39
C GLU A 141 -1.97 -7.99 13.14
N LYS A 142 -0.72 -8.46 13.14
CA LYS A 142 0.46 -7.64 12.85
C LYS A 142 0.34 -6.90 11.52
N VAL A 143 -0.20 -7.55 10.49
CA VAL A 143 -0.33 -6.96 9.16
C VAL A 143 -1.58 -6.10 9.06
N THR A 144 -2.72 -6.59 9.55
CA THR A 144 -4.00 -5.87 9.48
C THR A 144 -4.06 -4.66 10.42
N ALA A 145 -3.28 -4.63 11.49
CA ALA A 145 -3.13 -3.46 12.35
C ALA A 145 -2.45 -2.28 11.64
N VAL A 146 -1.51 -2.54 10.73
CA VAL A 146 -0.87 -1.49 9.93
C VAL A 146 -1.73 -1.13 8.72
N LYS A 147 -2.24 -2.13 8.00
CA LYS A 147 -3.19 -2.00 6.88
C LYS A 147 -4.39 -2.92 7.14
N PRO A 148 -5.63 -2.46 7.09
CA PRO A 148 -6.13 -1.11 6.83
C PRO A 148 -6.31 -0.23 8.08
N LYS A 149 -6.18 -0.80 9.32
CA LYS A 149 -6.50 -0.08 10.56
C LYS A 149 -5.62 1.17 10.74
N GLY A 150 -4.31 1.07 10.52
CA GLY A 150 -3.41 2.23 10.61
C GLY A 150 -3.76 3.34 9.62
N TYR A 151 -4.16 2.98 8.40
CA TYR A 151 -4.60 3.94 7.40
C TYR A 151 -5.91 4.63 7.81
N PHE A 152 -6.85 3.88 8.38
CA PHE A 152 -8.04 4.45 9.01
C PHE A 152 -7.65 5.45 10.11
N ASN A 153 -6.75 5.09 11.02
CA ASN A 153 -6.32 5.95 12.10
C ASN A 153 -5.79 7.30 11.58
N VAL A 154 -4.87 7.26 10.62
CA VAL A 154 -4.27 8.48 10.02
C VAL A 154 -5.34 9.31 9.31
N CYS A 155 -6.15 8.70 8.45
CA CYS A 155 -7.21 9.39 7.72
C CYS A 155 -8.24 10.02 8.68
N ARG A 156 -8.64 9.30 9.74
CA ARG A 156 -9.60 9.77 10.73
C ARG A 156 -9.16 11.06 11.44
N HIS A 157 -7.87 11.19 11.71
CA HIS A 157 -7.31 12.41 12.30
C HIS A 157 -7.10 13.53 11.26
N ALA A 158 -6.81 13.21 9.99
CA ALA A 158 -6.54 14.21 8.95
C ALA A 158 -7.81 14.83 8.35
N VAL A 159 -8.87 14.05 8.18
CA VAL A 159 -10.12 14.46 7.50
C VAL A 159 -10.76 15.73 8.07
N PRO A 160 -10.81 15.97 9.40
CA PRO A 160 -11.38 17.23 9.92
C PRO A 160 -10.71 18.48 9.33
N TYR A 161 -9.39 18.52 9.22
CA TYR A 161 -8.63 19.64 8.63
C TYR A 161 -8.89 19.78 7.13
N MET A 162 -9.01 18.65 6.41
CA MET A 162 -9.34 18.65 5.00
C MET A 162 -10.75 19.18 4.73
N LEU A 163 -11.72 18.83 5.58
CA LEU A 163 -13.11 19.33 5.50
C LEU A 163 -13.18 20.84 5.76
N GLU A 164 -12.49 21.33 6.79
CA GLU A 164 -12.42 22.76 7.11
C GLU A 164 -11.89 23.57 5.94
N LYS A 165 -10.87 23.04 5.24
CA LYS A 165 -10.22 23.69 4.09
C LYS A 165 -10.98 23.51 2.76
N GLY A 166 -11.92 22.55 2.68
CA GLY A 166 -12.57 22.18 1.42
C GLY A 166 -11.62 21.56 0.39
N PHE A 167 -10.49 21.01 0.86
CA PHE A 167 -9.48 20.36 0.04
C PHE A 167 -8.83 19.22 0.80
N GLY A 168 -8.74 18.04 0.18
CA GLY A 168 -8.03 16.90 0.73
C GLY A 168 -7.61 15.90 -0.34
N ARG A 169 -6.46 15.28 -0.15
CA ARG A 169 -5.94 14.21 -1.00
C ARG A 169 -5.50 13.02 -0.14
N ILE A 170 -6.20 11.92 -0.26
CA ILE A 170 -5.88 10.67 0.44
C ILE A 170 -5.43 9.66 -0.60
N ILE A 171 -4.19 9.20 -0.49
CA ILE A 171 -3.57 8.24 -1.40
C ILE A 171 -3.10 7.03 -0.58
N ASN A 172 -3.71 5.89 -0.81
CA ASN A 172 -3.47 4.68 -0.04
C ASN A 172 -2.70 3.63 -0.85
N CYS A 173 -1.55 3.22 -0.36
CA CYS A 173 -0.79 2.13 -0.96
C CYS A 173 -1.46 0.78 -0.66
N THR A 174 -1.98 0.12 -1.69
CA THR A 174 -2.42 -1.28 -1.65
C THR A 174 -1.31 -2.20 -2.21
N SER A 175 -1.67 -3.31 -2.80
CA SER A 175 -0.81 -4.25 -3.52
C SER A 175 -1.69 -5.07 -4.46
N ARG A 176 -1.17 -5.57 -5.57
CA ARG A 176 -1.87 -6.54 -6.42
C ARG A 176 -2.46 -7.72 -5.63
N ALA A 177 -1.88 -8.03 -4.48
CA ALA A 177 -2.39 -9.03 -3.55
C ALA A 177 -3.84 -8.79 -3.08
N TRP A 178 -4.41 -7.60 -3.30
CA TRP A 178 -5.83 -7.34 -3.02
C TRP A 178 -6.80 -8.18 -3.88
N LEU A 179 -6.30 -8.70 -5.00
CA LEU A 179 -7.03 -9.62 -5.89
C LEU A 179 -6.84 -11.10 -5.51
N GLY A 180 -6.03 -11.38 -4.51
CA GLY A 180 -5.51 -12.70 -4.19
C GLY A 180 -4.09 -12.88 -4.72
N ASP A 181 -3.34 -13.80 -4.14
CA ASP A 181 -1.94 -14.08 -4.52
C ASP A 181 -1.62 -15.57 -4.33
N ILE A 182 -0.65 -16.04 -5.10
CA ILE A 182 -0.08 -17.40 -4.98
C ILE A 182 0.96 -17.51 -3.87
N ILE A 183 1.56 -16.39 -3.46
CA ILE A 183 2.42 -16.32 -2.28
C ILE A 183 1.51 -16.54 -1.05
N ARG A 184 1.84 -17.50 -0.20
CA ARG A 184 1.02 -17.86 0.96
C ARG A 184 1.08 -16.77 2.03
N HIS A 185 0.26 -15.73 1.87
CA HIS A 185 0.14 -14.55 2.75
C HIS A 185 -1.29 -13.98 2.78
N ALA A 186 -2.23 -14.81 3.22
CA ALA A 186 -3.65 -14.43 3.27
C ALA A 186 -3.92 -13.17 4.11
N GLU A 187 -3.12 -12.93 5.17
CA GLU A 187 -3.16 -11.71 5.98
C GLU A 187 -2.87 -10.46 5.14
N TYR A 188 -1.90 -10.56 4.25
CA TYR A 188 -1.52 -9.45 3.37
C TYR A 188 -2.56 -9.20 2.28
N CYS A 189 -3.10 -10.25 1.69
CA CYS A 189 -4.21 -10.15 0.73
C CYS A 189 -5.43 -9.48 1.39
N THR A 190 -5.82 -9.95 2.58
CA THR A 190 -6.93 -9.38 3.36
C THR A 190 -6.70 -7.91 3.70
N ALA A 191 -5.51 -7.58 4.18
CA ALA A 191 -5.16 -6.21 4.55
C ALA A 191 -5.22 -5.26 3.34
N ASN A 192 -4.69 -5.66 2.19
CA ASN A 192 -4.69 -4.83 0.99
C ASN A 192 -6.09 -4.71 0.35
N ALA A 193 -6.91 -5.74 0.40
CA ALA A 193 -8.33 -5.65 0.01
C ALA A 193 -9.11 -4.69 0.92
N GLY A 194 -8.83 -4.74 2.23
CA GLY A 194 -9.38 -3.78 3.20
C GLY A 194 -9.00 -2.33 2.90
N VAL A 195 -7.78 -2.07 2.43
CA VAL A 195 -7.35 -0.72 1.98
C VAL A 195 -8.18 -0.24 0.79
N VAL A 196 -8.48 -1.09 -0.18
CA VAL A 196 -9.34 -0.74 -1.34
C VAL A 196 -10.74 -0.40 -0.86
N GLY A 197 -11.32 -1.21 0.04
CA GLY A 197 -12.63 -0.96 0.64
C GLY A 197 -12.69 0.38 1.38
N LEU A 198 -11.70 0.66 2.24
CA LEU A 198 -11.57 1.92 2.97
C LEU A 198 -11.47 3.12 2.00
N THR A 199 -10.64 3.01 0.96
CA THR A 199 -10.46 4.06 -0.04
C THR A 199 -11.77 4.42 -0.74
N ARG A 200 -12.52 3.42 -1.18
CA ARG A 200 -13.83 3.61 -1.85
C ARG A 200 -14.87 4.20 -0.90
N ALA A 201 -14.90 3.74 0.35
CA ALA A 201 -15.80 4.28 1.37
C ALA A 201 -15.53 5.79 1.58
N LEU A 202 -14.27 6.19 1.78
CA LEU A 202 -13.90 7.60 1.96
C LEU A 202 -14.23 8.44 0.71
N ALA A 203 -13.98 7.93 -0.49
CA ALA A 203 -14.30 8.62 -1.73
C ALA A 203 -15.80 8.90 -1.89
N ILE A 204 -16.66 7.94 -1.51
CA ILE A 204 -18.11 8.06 -1.59
C ILE A 204 -18.64 8.96 -0.47
N GLU A 205 -18.16 8.79 0.76
CA GLU A 205 -18.60 9.55 1.92
C GLU A 205 -18.30 11.05 1.77
N TYR A 206 -17.11 11.38 1.28
CA TYR A 206 -16.67 12.78 1.12
C TYR A 206 -16.88 13.36 -0.28
N ARG A 207 -17.75 12.74 -1.11
CA ARG A 207 -18.09 13.32 -2.42
C ARG A 207 -18.61 14.75 -2.28
N GLY A 208 -18.10 15.63 -3.11
CA GLY A 208 -18.52 17.04 -3.10
C GLY A 208 -17.85 17.91 -2.02
N SER A 209 -17.05 17.35 -1.12
CA SER A 209 -16.35 18.11 -0.07
C SER A 209 -15.00 18.70 -0.52
N GLY A 210 -14.55 18.39 -1.73
CA GLY A 210 -13.20 18.71 -2.19
C GLY A 210 -12.12 17.68 -1.81
N ILE A 211 -12.49 16.64 -1.05
CA ILE A 211 -11.61 15.53 -0.70
C ILE A 211 -11.69 14.42 -1.74
N THR A 212 -10.54 13.92 -2.18
CA THR A 212 -10.45 12.71 -3.01
C THR A 212 -9.68 11.61 -2.27
N ALA A 213 -10.08 10.36 -2.46
CA ALA A 213 -9.40 9.20 -1.92
C ALA A 213 -9.16 8.18 -3.04
N ASN A 214 -7.88 7.82 -3.26
CA ASN A 214 -7.48 6.86 -4.29
C ASN A 214 -6.48 5.85 -3.71
N ALA A 215 -6.37 4.69 -4.34
CA ALA A 215 -5.39 3.68 -3.99
C ALA A 215 -4.44 3.41 -5.15
N PHE A 216 -3.24 2.94 -4.84
CA PHE A 216 -2.30 2.48 -5.84
C PHE A 216 -1.65 1.16 -5.42
N ASP A 217 -1.45 0.31 -6.40
CA ASP A 217 -0.76 -0.97 -6.35
C ASP A 217 0.62 -0.80 -7.01
N PRO A 218 1.70 -0.71 -6.23
CA PRO A 218 3.03 -0.46 -6.77
C PRO A 218 3.75 -1.74 -7.14
N PHE A 219 4.50 -1.70 -8.25
CA PHE A 219 5.56 -2.63 -8.55
C PHE A 219 6.88 -1.87 -8.66
N ALA A 220 7.73 -1.96 -7.65
CA ALA A 220 9.02 -1.28 -7.59
C ALA A 220 10.02 -2.05 -6.72
N ARG A 221 11.30 -1.85 -7.04
CA ARG A 221 12.42 -2.41 -6.28
C ARG A 221 12.52 -1.75 -4.91
N THR A 222 12.31 -2.53 -3.87
CA THR A 222 12.33 -2.07 -2.47
C THR A 222 13.02 -3.11 -1.60
N ARG A 223 13.13 -2.84 -0.31
CA ARG A 223 13.60 -3.84 0.65
C ARG A 223 12.75 -5.13 0.64
N ALA A 224 11.44 -5.04 0.44
CA ALA A 224 10.57 -6.21 0.29
C ALA A 224 10.97 -7.11 -0.89
N SER A 225 11.57 -6.54 -1.94
CA SER A 225 12.11 -7.30 -3.06
C SER A 225 13.31 -8.16 -2.65
N VAL A 226 14.06 -7.76 -1.63
CA VAL A 226 15.17 -8.57 -1.07
C VAL A 226 14.63 -9.82 -0.41
N ASP A 227 13.60 -9.67 0.44
CA ASP A 227 12.93 -10.81 1.09
C ASP A 227 12.36 -11.79 0.05
N LEU A 228 11.71 -11.29 -0.99
CA LEU A 228 11.17 -12.08 -2.10
C LEU A 228 12.29 -12.78 -2.91
N THR A 229 13.42 -12.11 -3.15
CA THR A 229 14.57 -12.70 -3.88
C THR A 229 15.18 -13.86 -3.10
N MET A 230 15.16 -13.80 -1.78
CA MET A 230 15.67 -14.85 -0.90
C MET A 230 14.61 -15.88 -0.48
N TYR A 231 13.35 -15.73 -0.95
CA TYR A 231 12.21 -16.56 -0.56
C TYR A 231 12.50 -18.05 -0.70
N ASP A 232 12.97 -18.50 -1.85
CA ASP A 232 13.29 -19.92 -2.13
C ASP A 232 14.44 -20.48 -1.30
N ARG A 233 15.21 -19.62 -0.64
CA ARG A 233 16.36 -20.03 0.20
C ARG A 233 16.01 -20.06 1.67
N THR A 234 15.00 -19.31 2.07
CA THR A 234 14.67 -19.05 3.49
C THR A 234 13.35 -19.62 3.94
N VAL A 235 12.45 -19.94 3.00
CA VAL A 235 11.16 -20.57 3.29
C VAL A 235 11.27 -22.08 3.06
N ALA A 236 10.71 -22.86 3.97
CA ALA A 236 10.67 -24.32 3.84
C ALA A 236 9.92 -24.72 2.55
N VAL A 237 10.36 -25.81 1.92
CA VAL A 237 9.82 -26.21 0.60
C VAL A 237 8.31 -26.42 0.63
N GLU A 238 7.81 -27.05 1.70
CA GLU A 238 6.40 -27.31 1.95
C GLU A 238 5.56 -26.05 2.18
N ASP A 239 6.21 -24.95 2.59
CA ASP A 239 5.55 -23.66 2.89
C ASP A 239 5.66 -22.64 1.75
N ARG A 240 6.37 -22.99 0.67
CA ARG A 240 6.55 -22.09 -0.49
C ARG A 240 5.25 -21.83 -1.22
N ALA A 241 5.30 -20.79 -2.04
CA ALA A 241 4.25 -20.47 -2.98
C ALA A 241 3.81 -21.68 -3.82
N LEU A 242 2.57 -21.67 -4.27
CA LEU A 242 2.00 -22.76 -5.09
C LEU A 242 2.80 -22.91 -6.40
N PRO A 243 2.87 -24.13 -6.97
CA PRO A 243 3.47 -24.36 -8.29
C PRO A 243 2.88 -23.43 -9.34
N GLY A 244 3.70 -22.94 -10.25
CA GLY A 244 3.29 -21.98 -11.27
C GLY A 244 3.51 -20.51 -10.89
N SER A 245 3.95 -20.24 -9.66
CA SER A 245 4.26 -18.90 -9.18
C SER A 245 5.44 -18.22 -9.90
N GLY A 246 6.12 -18.91 -10.84
CA GLY A 246 7.35 -18.41 -11.47
C GLY A 246 8.22 -17.67 -10.44
N GLY A 247 9.41 -18.13 -10.16
CA GLY A 247 10.25 -17.71 -9.04
C GLY A 247 10.21 -16.23 -8.65
N ALA A 248 10.77 -15.89 -7.53
CA ALA A 248 10.86 -14.51 -7.05
C ALA A 248 11.28 -13.57 -8.20
N PRO A 249 10.61 -12.45 -8.41
CA PRO A 249 10.93 -11.55 -9.51
C PRO A 249 12.41 -11.16 -9.43
N SER A 250 13.11 -11.33 -10.53
CA SER A 250 14.50 -10.87 -10.63
C SER A 250 14.56 -9.39 -10.28
N MET A 251 15.50 -9.00 -9.41
CA MET A 251 15.73 -7.58 -9.11
C MET A 251 16.21 -6.80 -10.34
N ALA A 252 16.81 -7.49 -11.33
CA ALA A 252 17.25 -6.89 -12.59
C ALA A 252 16.02 -6.48 -13.42
N GLY A 253 15.94 -5.21 -13.80
CA GLY A 253 14.84 -4.66 -14.59
C GLY A 253 13.58 -4.28 -13.79
N THR A 254 13.54 -4.52 -12.47
CA THR A 254 12.45 -4.00 -11.63
C THR A 254 12.54 -2.48 -11.52
N PRO A 255 11.44 -1.74 -11.75
CA PRO A 255 11.40 -0.27 -11.65
C PRO A 255 11.88 0.24 -10.30
N LEU A 256 12.38 1.47 -10.27
CA LEU A 256 12.76 2.14 -9.02
C LEU A 256 11.54 2.78 -8.35
N PRO A 257 11.55 2.97 -7.02
CA PRO A 257 10.49 3.68 -6.31
C PRO A 257 10.22 5.09 -6.84
N GLU A 258 11.27 5.76 -7.33
CA GLU A 258 11.23 7.12 -7.89
C GLU A 258 10.37 7.20 -9.17
N ASP A 259 10.26 6.11 -9.93
CA ASP A 259 9.47 6.06 -11.17
C ASP A 259 7.97 6.18 -10.88
N LEU A 260 7.52 5.84 -9.67
CA LEU A 260 6.09 5.87 -9.27
C LEU A 260 5.67 7.24 -8.76
N ALA A 261 6.60 8.00 -8.18
CA ALA A 261 6.32 9.22 -7.45
C ALA A 261 5.66 10.34 -8.29
N PRO A 262 5.98 10.55 -9.58
CA PRO A 262 5.35 11.60 -10.39
C PRO A 262 3.83 11.44 -10.51
N PHE A 263 3.32 10.22 -10.68
CA PHE A 263 1.88 10.00 -10.76
C PHE A 263 1.18 10.23 -9.41
N ILE A 264 1.82 9.86 -8.30
CA ILE A 264 1.30 10.16 -6.97
C ILE A 264 1.26 11.67 -6.73
N CYS A 265 2.30 12.42 -7.12
CA CYS A 265 2.28 13.88 -7.06
C CYS A 265 1.14 14.47 -7.90
N TYR A 266 0.88 13.95 -9.10
CA TYR A 266 -0.26 14.37 -9.92
C TYR A 266 -1.59 14.17 -9.18
N LEU A 267 -1.81 13.01 -8.57
CA LEU A 267 -3.04 12.74 -7.80
C LEU A 267 -3.22 13.69 -6.61
N CYS A 268 -2.14 14.28 -6.10
CA CYS A 268 -2.16 15.26 -5.01
C CYS A 268 -2.50 16.69 -5.49
N THR A 269 -2.53 16.98 -6.78
CA THR A 269 -2.82 18.30 -7.34
C THR A 269 -4.33 18.61 -7.37
N GLU A 270 -4.66 19.88 -7.63
CA GLU A 270 -6.03 20.32 -7.87
C GLU A 270 -6.60 19.74 -9.18
N LYS A 271 -5.74 19.53 -10.20
CA LYS A 271 -6.14 18.94 -11.49
C LYS A 271 -6.74 17.53 -11.34
N ALA A 272 -6.30 16.78 -10.34
CA ALA A 272 -6.82 15.44 -10.05
C ALA A 272 -8.11 15.45 -9.20
N GLY A 273 -8.73 16.60 -8.95
CA GLY A 273 -9.90 16.75 -8.07
C GLY A 273 -11.16 15.97 -8.49
N LYS A 274 -11.20 15.46 -9.72
CA LYS A 274 -12.29 14.58 -10.21
C LYS A 274 -11.94 13.10 -10.13
N VAL A 275 -10.70 12.75 -9.79
CA VAL A 275 -10.21 11.38 -9.69
C VAL A 275 -10.36 10.93 -8.25
N THR A 276 -11.33 10.07 -7.97
CA THR A 276 -11.61 9.57 -6.62
C THR A 276 -12.22 8.17 -6.65
N GLY A 277 -11.97 7.35 -5.64
CA GLY A 277 -12.45 5.98 -5.52
C GLY A 277 -11.71 4.97 -6.42
N SER A 278 -10.68 5.41 -7.12
CA SER A 278 -9.96 4.62 -8.12
C SER A 278 -8.81 3.85 -7.50
N VAL A 279 -8.48 2.71 -8.14
CA VAL A 279 -7.30 1.91 -7.83
C VAL A 279 -6.40 1.89 -9.07
N PHE A 280 -5.13 2.26 -8.90
CA PHE A 280 -4.15 2.33 -9.98
C PHE A 280 -3.07 1.27 -9.82
N ASN A 281 -2.67 0.62 -10.92
CA ASN A 281 -1.45 -0.18 -10.96
C ASN A 281 -0.30 0.70 -11.46
N LEU A 282 0.79 0.75 -10.71
CA LEU A 282 1.98 1.55 -11.03
C LEU A 282 3.20 0.66 -11.17
N ALA A 283 3.77 0.59 -12.36
CA ALA A 283 4.94 -0.23 -12.66
C ALA A 283 5.93 0.51 -13.58
N GLY A 284 6.93 1.16 -13.00
CA GLY A 284 7.90 1.96 -13.76
C GLY A 284 7.22 3.11 -14.48
N ASN A 285 7.35 3.14 -15.81
CA ASN A 285 6.73 4.13 -16.69
C ASN A 285 5.30 3.78 -17.13
N SER A 286 4.69 2.74 -16.53
CA SER A 286 3.33 2.30 -16.83
C SER A 286 2.38 2.65 -15.69
N VAL A 287 1.23 3.21 -16.06
CA VAL A 287 0.12 3.52 -15.17
C VAL A 287 -1.13 2.84 -15.70
N GLY A 288 -1.68 1.90 -14.95
CA GLY A 288 -2.94 1.22 -15.23
C GLY A 288 -4.05 1.68 -14.30
N LEU A 289 -5.29 1.66 -14.78
CA LEU A 289 -6.49 1.89 -13.96
C LEU A 289 -7.26 0.56 -13.88
N TYR A 290 -7.53 0.10 -12.66
CA TYR A 290 -8.42 -1.05 -12.46
C TYR A 290 -9.86 -0.68 -12.76
N SER A 291 -10.58 -1.62 -13.39
CA SER A 291 -12.02 -1.47 -13.59
C SER A 291 -12.77 -1.54 -12.27
N ASP A 292 -13.93 -0.88 -12.20
CA ASP A 292 -14.82 -1.06 -11.08
C ASP A 292 -15.47 -2.45 -11.10
N PRO A 293 -15.62 -3.11 -9.94
CA PRO A 293 -16.36 -4.35 -9.84
C PRO A 293 -17.84 -4.10 -10.16
N VAL A 294 -18.38 -4.90 -11.09
CA VAL A 294 -19.77 -4.84 -11.51
C VAL A 294 -20.42 -6.23 -11.43
N VAL A 295 -21.73 -6.27 -11.25
CA VAL A 295 -22.48 -7.52 -11.37
C VAL A 295 -22.60 -7.85 -12.86
N THR A 296 -21.78 -8.77 -13.36
CA THR A 296 -21.72 -9.13 -14.77
C THR A 296 -22.85 -10.08 -15.20
N ARG A 297 -23.40 -10.85 -14.26
CA ARG A 297 -24.47 -11.82 -14.50
C ARG A 297 -25.48 -11.77 -13.38
N LYS A 298 -26.74 -11.89 -13.72
CA LYS A 298 -27.86 -11.89 -12.78
C LYS A 298 -28.94 -12.85 -13.24
N VAL A 299 -29.44 -13.71 -12.35
CA VAL A 299 -30.67 -14.48 -12.53
C VAL A 299 -31.72 -13.96 -11.59
N THR A 300 -32.97 -13.96 -12.07
CA THR A 300 -34.12 -13.50 -11.29
C THR A 300 -35.21 -14.55 -11.40
N LYS A 301 -35.74 -15.02 -10.28
CA LYS A 301 -36.93 -15.88 -10.25
C LYS A 301 -38.18 -15.00 -10.25
N TYR A 302 -39.06 -15.22 -11.20
CA TYR A 302 -40.32 -14.50 -11.32
C TYR A 302 -41.45 -15.37 -10.70
N GLY A 303 -42.55 -14.77 -10.28
CA GLY A 303 -43.69 -15.50 -9.76
C GLY A 303 -43.87 -15.48 -8.25
N GLY A 304 -42.97 -14.79 -7.52
CA GLY A 304 -43.14 -14.59 -6.06
C GLY A 304 -42.62 -15.75 -5.18
N ASP A 305 -42.20 -16.87 -5.77
CA ASP A 305 -41.65 -18.02 -5.04
C ASP A 305 -40.23 -17.77 -4.60
N ARG A 306 -39.83 -18.38 -3.48
CA ARG A 306 -38.45 -18.36 -3.02
C ARG A 306 -37.58 -19.29 -3.89
N TRP A 307 -36.29 -18.92 -3.99
CA TRP A 307 -35.28 -19.82 -4.55
C TRP A 307 -35.17 -21.09 -3.71
N THR A 308 -35.04 -22.24 -4.37
CA THR A 308 -34.73 -23.52 -3.77
C THR A 308 -33.32 -23.95 -4.20
N VAL A 309 -32.72 -24.89 -3.48
CA VAL A 309 -31.45 -25.51 -3.90
C VAL A 309 -31.56 -26.18 -5.26
N GLU A 310 -32.72 -26.83 -5.50
CA GLU A 310 -33.03 -27.53 -6.74
C GLU A 310 -33.05 -26.58 -7.95
N ASP A 311 -33.54 -25.36 -7.81
CA ASP A 311 -33.50 -24.33 -8.89
C ASP A 311 -32.06 -24.09 -9.36
N PHE A 312 -31.09 -24.02 -8.42
CA PHE A 312 -29.69 -23.81 -8.77
C PHE A 312 -29.02 -25.08 -9.29
N MET A 313 -29.32 -26.26 -8.71
CA MET A 313 -28.82 -27.55 -9.20
C MET A 313 -29.21 -27.80 -10.66
N ASN A 314 -30.40 -27.34 -11.09
CA ASN A 314 -30.92 -27.55 -12.43
C ASN A 314 -30.56 -26.44 -13.44
N GLY A 315 -30.14 -25.24 -12.99
CA GLY A 315 -30.04 -24.11 -13.90
C GLY A 315 -28.81 -23.19 -13.73
N ALA A 316 -28.00 -23.33 -12.68
CA ALA A 316 -26.90 -22.41 -12.42
C ALA A 316 -25.81 -22.47 -13.49
N ASP A 317 -25.46 -23.67 -13.97
CA ASP A 317 -24.44 -23.87 -15.01
C ASP A 317 -24.82 -23.24 -16.35
N MET A 318 -26.10 -23.25 -16.68
CA MET A 318 -26.62 -22.67 -17.94
C MET A 318 -26.86 -21.16 -17.85
N SER A 319 -26.72 -20.57 -16.65
CA SER A 319 -27.05 -19.17 -16.37
C SER A 319 -25.88 -18.42 -15.72
N LEU A 320 -25.77 -18.47 -14.38
CA LEU A 320 -24.74 -17.73 -13.65
C LEU A 320 -23.31 -18.19 -14.00
N PHE A 321 -23.11 -19.50 -14.18
CA PHE A 321 -21.80 -20.10 -14.40
C PHE A 321 -21.53 -20.46 -15.88
N ARG A 322 -22.39 -20.07 -16.80
CA ARG A 322 -22.12 -20.23 -18.22
C ARG A 322 -20.83 -19.52 -18.59
N ASP A 323 -19.84 -20.25 -19.14
CA ASP A 323 -18.51 -19.75 -19.46
C ASP A 323 -17.80 -19.09 -18.26
N TYR A 324 -18.01 -19.64 -17.05
CA TYR A 324 -17.34 -19.15 -15.84
C TYR A 324 -15.90 -19.67 -15.80
N HIS A 325 -14.98 -18.73 -15.59
CA HIS A 325 -13.57 -19.00 -15.34
C HIS A 325 -13.22 -18.60 -13.91
N SER A 326 -12.72 -19.56 -13.14
CA SER A 326 -12.28 -19.29 -11.78
C SER A 326 -10.99 -18.47 -11.77
N ILE A 327 -10.84 -17.58 -10.78
CA ILE A 327 -9.59 -16.84 -10.56
C ILE A 327 -8.38 -17.77 -10.41
N VAL A 328 -8.55 -18.98 -9.91
CA VAL A 328 -7.46 -19.97 -9.80
C VAL A 328 -6.92 -20.43 -11.14
N GLU A 329 -7.68 -20.30 -12.23
CA GLU A 329 -7.22 -20.67 -13.57
C GLU A 329 -6.11 -19.76 -14.09
N GLN A 330 -6.01 -18.54 -13.57
CA GLN A 330 -4.95 -17.60 -13.91
C GLN A 330 -3.57 -18.04 -13.39
N TYR A 331 -3.55 -19.01 -12.47
CA TYR A 331 -2.36 -19.50 -11.79
C TYR A 331 -2.04 -20.98 -12.10
N ARG A 332 -2.64 -21.52 -13.16
CA ARG A 332 -2.38 -22.90 -13.66
C ARG A 332 -1.25 -22.93 -14.67
#